data_0ab6db6b6d2f1ec57ec203e4eb5ca42f
#
_entry.id   0ab6db6b6d2f1ec57ec203e4eb5ca42f
#
_cell.length_a   1.000
_cell.length_b   1.000
_cell.length_c   1.000
_cell.angle_alpha   90.00
_cell.angle_beta   90.00
_cell.angle_gamma   90.00
#
_symmetry.space_group_name_H-M   'P 1'
#
loop_
_entity.id
_entity.type
_entity.pdbx_description
1 polymer ?
#
loop_
_entity_poly.entity_id
_entity_poly.type
_entity_poly.pdbx_seq_one_letter_code
_entity_poly.pdbx_strand_id
1 'polypeptide(L)'
;MLQRLHLPTDDEDHMPPIEKRQPSEAEIAALVWWIENGASFDMKLSDTQLPESIQALLPSAADEEQVLLPAGELNLQLVQDLRDQLLTVQRIQQGDDRLWVSFNALATTTGDDFLRQLLPLANFVVWLDLSRTQITDASMPVIAAMQNLEELNLSACRISNAGLEQLSGLRQLKRLNLADTQVSEVALPMLLQLQSLETVHLFQTEWSQEGAKLLRRIRPELVVNIGD
;
A
#
# COMPACT_ATOMS: atom_id res chain seq x y z
N MET A 1 18.37 32.61 -7.49
CA MET A 1 17.42 31.68 -6.87
C MET A 1 17.75 31.39 -5.41
N LEU A 2 18.95 30.88 -5.11
CA LEU A 2 19.35 30.53 -3.72
C LEU A 2 19.26 31.72 -2.73
N GLN A 3 19.60 32.92 -3.16
CA GLN A 3 19.52 34.12 -2.29
C GLN A 3 18.10 34.39 -1.80
N ARG A 4 17.07 34.08 -2.59
CA ARG A 4 15.68 34.31 -2.24
C ARG A 4 15.11 33.29 -1.22
N LEU A 5 15.78 32.13 -1.06
CA LEU A 5 15.46 31.14 -0.03
C LEU A 5 15.95 31.56 1.38
N HIS A 6 16.89 32.50 1.46
CA HIS A 6 17.51 32.97 2.69
C HIS A 6 17.00 34.34 3.13
N LEU A 7 16.09 34.96 2.36
CA LEU A 7 15.43 36.21 2.75
C LEU A 7 14.51 35.93 3.96
N PRO A 8 14.22 36.94 4.77
CA PRO A 8 13.17 36.85 5.78
C PRO A 8 11.83 36.42 5.14
N THR A 9 11.04 35.62 5.87
CA THR A 9 9.76 35.07 5.35
C THR A 9 8.72 36.15 5.05
N ASP A 10 8.89 37.36 5.58
CA ASP A 10 8.05 38.54 5.34
C ASP A 10 8.56 39.43 4.18
N ASP A 11 9.65 39.06 3.52
CA ASP A 11 10.17 39.73 2.33
C ASP A 11 9.36 39.33 1.09
N GLU A 12 8.93 40.31 0.28
CA GLU A 12 8.12 40.08 -0.94
C GLU A 12 8.87 39.21 -1.97
N ASP A 13 10.19 39.18 -1.92
CA ASP A 13 11.04 38.37 -2.81
C ASP A 13 11.41 37.01 -2.23
N HIS A 14 10.93 36.67 -1.01
CA HIS A 14 11.16 35.38 -0.39
C HIS A 14 10.53 34.24 -1.22
N MET A 15 11.25 33.13 -1.33
CA MET A 15 10.79 31.93 -2.06
C MET A 15 10.96 30.69 -1.19
N PRO A 16 9.95 29.81 -1.13
CA PRO A 16 8.58 29.95 -1.66
C PRO A 16 7.77 31.01 -0.89
N PRO A 17 6.67 31.54 -1.46
CA PRO A 17 5.79 32.47 -0.75
C PRO A 17 5.34 31.94 0.60
N ILE A 18 5.09 32.82 1.58
CA ILE A 18 4.78 32.45 2.98
C ILE A 18 3.59 31.50 3.13
N GLU A 19 2.65 31.53 2.19
CA GLU A 19 1.46 30.65 2.17
C GLU A 19 1.81 29.19 1.74
N LYS A 20 3.00 28.96 1.22
CA LYS A 20 3.48 27.65 0.80
C LYS A 20 4.34 27.02 1.89
N ARG A 21 4.46 25.67 1.83
CA ARG A 21 5.38 24.96 2.69
C ARG A 21 6.78 25.53 2.52
N GLN A 22 7.39 25.96 3.62
CA GLN A 22 8.77 26.43 3.62
C GLN A 22 9.71 25.23 3.68
N PRO A 23 10.80 25.24 2.86
CA PRO A 23 11.81 24.19 2.93
C PRO A 23 12.57 24.28 4.27
N SER A 24 12.91 23.15 4.83
CA SER A 24 13.78 23.07 6.01
C SER A 24 15.21 23.50 5.67
N GLU A 25 15.99 23.85 6.69
CA GLU A 25 17.42 24.18 6.52
C GLU A 25 18.19 23.05 5.82
N ALA A 26 17.83 21.79 6.11
CA ALA A 26 18.44 20.63 5.50
C ALA A 26 18.06 20.49 4.01
N GLU A 27 16.80 20.77 3.64
CA GLU A 27 16.36 20.78 2.23
C GLU A 27 17.02 21.90 1.44
N ILE A 28 17.22 23.07 2.06
CA ILE A 28 17.99 24.19 1.46
C ILE A 28 19.44 23.79 1.26
N ALA A 29 20.08 23.17 2.27
CA ALA A 29 21.46 22.70 2.17
C ALA A 29 21.62 21.66 1.06
N ALA A 30 20.65 20.76 0.88
CA ALA A 30 20.65 19.78 -0.21
C ALA A 30 20.57 20.45 -1.59
N LEU A 31 19.74 21.46 -1.75
CA LEU A 31 19.63 22.24 -3.00
C LEU A 31 20.92 22.98 -3.32
N VAL A 32 21.53 23.63 -2.33
CA VAL A 32 22.82 24.32 -2.47
C VAL A 32 23.90 23.35 -2.95
N TRP A 33 24.03 22.24 -2.23
CA TRP A 33 25.00 21.21 -2.55
C TRP A 33 24.81 20.65 -3.97
N TRP A 34 23.55 20.33 -4.37
CA TRP A 34 23.25 19.83 -5.71
C TRP A 34 23.63 20.82 -6.81
N ILE A 35 23.34 22.12 -6.61
CA ILE A 35 23.70 23.17 -7.56
C ILE A 35 25.23 23.32 -7.66
N GLU A 36 25.96 23.29 -6.53
CA GLU A 36 27.39 23.38 -6.49
C GLU A 36 28.11 22.19 -7.16
N ASN A 37 27.45 21.03 -7.18
CA ASN A 37 27.93 19.82 -7.86
C ASN A 37 27.41 19.67 -9.30
N GLY A 38 27.00 20.75 -9.93
CA GLY A 38 26.67 20.79 -11.36
C GLY A 38 25.23 20.54 -11.72
N ALA A 39 24.33 20.44 -10.74
CA ALA A 39 22.87 20.31 -10.92
C ALA A 39 22.44 19.18 -11.89
N SER A 40 23.20 18.07 -11.91
CA SER A 40 22.93 16.93 -12.80
C SER A 40 21.80 16.06 -12.24
N PHE A 41 20.81 15.73 -13.08
CA PHE A 41 19.76 14.76 -12.77
C PHE A 41 20.20 13.30 -12.98
N ASP A 42 21.34 13.07 -13.62
CA ASP A 42 21.91 11.73 -13.86
C ASP A 42 22.92 11.32 -12.75
N MET A 43 23.15 12.20 -11.77
CA MET A 43 24.05 11.92 -10.66
C MET A 43 23.50 10.82 -9.78
N LYS A 44 24.24 9.71 -9.63
CA LYS A 44 23.92 8.67 -8.65
C LYS A 44 24.46 9.06 -7.28
N LEU A 45 23.59 9.10 -6.29
CA LEU A 45 23.93 9.43 -4.90
C LEU A 45 24.94 8.41 -4.31
N SER A 46 24.93 7.15 -4.79
CA SER A 46 25.89 6.11 -4.41
C SER A 46 27.35 6.43 -4.78
N ASP A 47 27.55 7.28 -5.79
CA ASP A 47 28.88 7.54 -6.35
C ASP A 47 29.50 8.83 -5.78
N THR A 48 28.83 9.48 -4.83
CA THR A 48 29.20 10.81 -4.32
C THR A 48 29.25 10.80 -2.79
N GLN A 49 30.28 11.43 -2.21
CA GLN A 49 30.32 11.68 -0.77
C GLN A 49 29.33 12.79 -0.42
N LEU A 50 28.23 12.41 0.21
CA LEU A 50 27.18 13.32 0.66
C LEU A 50 27.56 13.94 2.02
N PRO A 51 27.34 15.25 2.23
CA PRO A 51 27.40 15.86 3.56
C PRO A 51 26.44 15.19 4.55
N GLU A 52 26.81 15.14 5.84
CA GLU A 52 25.97 14.53 6.89
C GLU A 52 24.56 15.14 6.94
N SER A 53 24.44 16.45 6.70
CA SER A 53 23.15 17.15 6.64
C SER A 53 22.23 16.67 5.53
N ILE A 54 22.80 16.16 4.44
CA ILE A 54 22.04 15.58 3.30
C ILE A 54 21.80 14.08 3.53
N GLN A 55 22.75 13.37 4.14
CA GLN A 55 22.55 11.96 4.53
C GLN A 55 21.37 11.81 5.48
N ALA A 56 21.12 12.78 6.36
CA ALA A 56 19.96 12.80 7.27
C ALA A 56 18.62 13.03 6.56
N LEU A 57 18.61 13.53 5.32
CA LEU A 57 17.39 13.69 4.50
C LEU A 57 17.11 12.48 3.62
N LEU A 58 18.11 11.64 3.39
CA LEU A 58 17.87 10.39 2.68
C LEU A 58 17.07 9.47 3.60
N PRO A 59 16.08 8.73 3.07
CA PRO A 59 15.48 7.66 3.83
C PRO A 59 16.63 6.82 4.38
N SER A 60 16.67 6.66 5.70
CA SER A 60 17.65 5.77 6.31
C SER A 60 17.40 4.37 5.77
N ALA A 61 18.41 3.51 5.73
CA ALA A 61 18.20 2.09 5.43
C ALA A 61 17.19 1.42 6.39
N ALA A 62 16.76 2.14 7.45
CA ALA A 62 15.69 1.78 8.35
C ALA A 62 14.31 2.28 7.86
N ASP A 63 14.27 3.27 6.95
CA ASP A 63 13.06 3.77 6.26
C ASP A 63 12.90 3.14 4.86
N GLU A 64 13.90 2.40 4.38
CA GLU A 64 13.64 1.39 3.34
C GLU A 64 12.56 0.49 3.93
N GLU A 65 11.34 0.61 3.38
CA GLU A 65 10.22 -0.28 3.60
C GLU A 65 10.78 -1.64 4.03
N GLN A 66 10.69 -1.96 5.33
CA GLN A 66 11.08 -3.28 5.80
C GLN A 66 10.16 -4.25 5.07
N VAL A 67 10.63 -4.72 3.92
CA VAL A 67 10.02 -5.87 3.27
C VAL A 67 10.12 -6.96 4.31
N LEU A 68 9.05 -7.16 5.07
CA LEU A 68 8.96 -8.23 6.05
C LEU A 68 9.12 -9.52 5.26
N LEU A 69 10.35 -10.04 5.24
CA LEU A 69 10.58 -11.35 4.64
C LEU A 69 9.75 -12.35 5.44
N PRO A 70 9.04 -13.25 4.78
CA PRO A 70 8.23 -14.24 5.45
C PRO A 70 9.10 -15.06 6.40
N ALA A 71 8.65 -15.22 7.65
CA ALA A 71 9.34 -16.03 8.65
C ALA A 71 9.04 -17.52 8.39
N GLY A 72 10.08 -18.33 8.29
CA GLY A 72 9.97 -19.78 8.09
C GLY A 72 10.35 -20.26 6.69
N GLU A 73 10.19 -21.53 6.44
CA GLU A 73 10.40 -22.16 5.13
C GLU A 73 9.08 -22.27 4.37
N LEU A 74 9.12 -21.89 3.08
CA LEU A 74 7.96 -22.03 2.21
C LEU A 74 7.67 -23.51 1.95
N ASN A 75 6.46 -23.97 2.28
CA ASN A 75 6.01 -25.31 1.97
C ASN A 75 5.72 -25.47 0.47
N LEU A 76 6.74 -25.89 -0.29
CA LEU A 76 6.64 -26.07 -1.74
C LEU A 76 5.64 -27.16 -2.15
N GLN A 77 5.47 -28.20 -1.32
CA GLN A 77 4.48 -29.25 -1.60
C GLN A 77 3.07 -28.67 -1.54
N LEU A 78 2.75 -27.89 -0.50
CA LEU A 78 1.45 -27.22 -0.41
C LEU A 78 1.21 -26.27 -1.57
N VAL A 79 2.25 -25.50 -1.97
CA VAL A 79 2.16 -24.64 -3.16
C VAL A 79 1.81 -25.45 -4.41
N GLN A 80 2.40 -26.63 -4.59
CA GLN A 80 2.09 -27.50 -5.73
C GLN A 80 0.67 -28.07 -5.62
N ASP A 81 0.27 -28.55 -4.45
CA ASP A 81 -1.08 -29.09 -4.21
C ASP A 81 -2.17 -28.05 -4.51
N LEU A 82 -1.93 -26.78 -4.16
CA LEU A 82 -2.84 -25.67 -4.48
C LEU A 82 -2.89 -25.37 -5.98
N ARG A 83 -1.75 -25.44 -6.67
CA ARG A 83 -1.70 -25.32 -8.15
C ARG A 83 -2.46 -26.44 -8.86
N ASP A 84 -2.34 -27.65 -8.36
CA ASP A 84 -3.07 -28.82 -8.91
C ASP A 84 -4.58 -28.68 -8.70
N GLN A 85 -5.02 -27.88 -7.71
CA GLN A 85 -6.40 -27.48 -7.50
C GLN A 85 -6.82 -26.25 -8.34
N LEU A 86 -6.03 -25.87 -9.35
CA LEU A 86 -6.28 -24.75 -10.27
C LEU A 86 -6.14 -23.34 -9.65
N LEU A 87 -5.50 -23.21 -8.48
CA LEU A 87 -5.10 -21.89 -7.99
C LEU A 87 -3.88 -21.38 -8.74
N THR A 88 -3.87 -20.09 -9.02
CA THR A 88 -2.65 -19.41 -9.42
C THR A 88 -1.84 -19.07 -8.17
N VAL A 89 -0.72 -19.77 -7.94
CA VAL A 89 0.24 -19.48 -6.88
C VAL A 89 1.59 -19.25 -7.52
N GLN A 90 2.08 -18.02 -7.49
CA GLN A 90 3.34 -17.62 -8.14
C GLN A 90 4.23 -16.88 -7.15
N ARG A 91 5.54 -17.02 -7.29
CA ARG A 91 6.50 -16.14 -6.61
C ARG A 91 6.51 -14.79 -7.29
N ILE A 92 6.60 -13.71 -6.51
CA ILE A 92 6.69 -12.34 -7.04
C ILE A 92 7.95 -12.18 -7.89
N GLN A 93 9.08 -12.74 -7.41
CA GLN A 93 10.36 -12.72 -8.11
C GLN A 93 11.05 -14.08 -8.00
N GLN A 94 11.96 -14.36 -8.93
CA GLN A 94 12.77 -15.57 -8.86
C GLN A 94 13.74 -15.48 -7.68
N GLY A 95 13.70 -16.48 -6.77
CA GLY A 95 14.50 -16.50 -5.56
C GLY A 95 13.87 -15.83 -4.34
N ASP A 96 12.67 -15.25 -4.50
CA ASP A 96 11.85 -14.68 -3.42
C ASP A 96 10.75 -15.68 -3.03
N ASP A 97 10.50 -15.85 -1.75
CA ASP A 97 9.42 -16.71 -1.25
C ASP A 97 8.07 -16.00 -1.11
N ARG A 98 8.00 -14.69 -1.42
CA ARG A 98 6.75 -13.94 -1.44
C ARG A 98 5.85 -14.42 -2.57
N LEU A 99 4.58 -14.59 -2.27
CA LEU A 99 3.60 -15.20 -3.16
C LEU A 99 2.53 -14.21 -3.62
N TRP A 100 2.20 -14.31 -4.91
CA TRP A 100 0.94 -13.88 -5.47
C TRP A 100 0.00 -15.08 -5.55
N VAL A 101 -1.20 -14.96 -4.98
CA VAL A 101 -2.23 -15.99 -5.00
C VAL A 101 -3.50 -15.44 -5.65
N SER A 102 -4.05 -16.16 -6.64
CA SER A 102 -5.29 -15.78 -7.31
C SER A 102 -6.21 -16.97 -7.49
N PHE A 103 -7.48 -16.72 -7.25
CA PHE A 103 -8.59 -17.67 -7.34
C PHE A 103 -9.39 -17.54 -8.64
N ASN A 104 -8.93 -16.77 -9.62
CA ASN A 104 -9.69 -16.45 -10.83
C ASN A 104 -10.26 -17.68 -11.56
N ALA A 105 -9.52 -18.81 -11.57
CA ALA A 105 -9.98 -20.04 -12.21
C ALA A 105 -11.10 -20.75 -11.42
N LEU A 106 -11.22 -20.48 -10.12
CA LEU A 106 -12.16 -21.12 -9.19
C LEU A 106 -13.19 -20.13 -8.62
N ALA A 107 -13.27 -18.93 -9.16
CA ALA A 107 -14.02 -17.80 -8.60
C ALA A 107 -15.46 -18.16 -8.19
N THR A 108 -16.20 -18.88 -9.00
CA THR A 108 -17.60 -19.22 -8.73
C THR A 108 -17.81 -20.35 -7.74
N THR A 109 -16.77 -21.12 -7.41
CA THR A 109 -16.86 -22.31 -6.53
C THR A 109 -16.14 -22.13 -5.20
N THR A 110 -15.29 -21.10 -5.08
CA THR A 110 -14.53 -20.85 -3.87
C THR A 110 -15.36 -20.15 -2.81
N GLY A 111 -15.53 -20.82 -1.68
CA GLY A 111 -16.13 -20.29 -0.46
C GLY A 111 -15.13 -20.21 0.68
N ASP A 112 -15.62 -19.78 1.86
CA ASP A 112 -14.81 -19.48 3.04
C ASP A 112 -13.93 -20.63 3.52
N ASP A 113 -14.42 -21.88 3.42
CA ASP A 113 -13.67 -23.04 3.88
C ASP A 113 -12.41 -23.31 3.06
N PHE A 114 -12.47 -22.99 1.75
CA PHE A 114 -11.33 -23.21 0.87
C PHE A 114 -10.16 -22.26 1.23
N LEU A 115 -10.45 -21.02 1.61
CA LEU A 115 -9.44 -20.03 1.95
C LEU A 115 -8.58 -20.43 3.15
N ARG A 116 -9.12 -21.25 4.07
CA ARG A 116 -8.37 -21.75 5.23
C ARG A 116 -7.15 -22.56 4.86
N GLN A 117 -7.11 -23.14 3.67
CA GLN A 117 -5.94 -23.89 3.17
C GLN A 117 -4.71 -22.99 2.96
N LEU A 118 -4.91 -21.66 2.86
CA LEU A 118 -3.80 -20.71 2.74
C LEU A 118 -3.14 -20.35 4.08
N LEU A 119 -3.73 -20.70 5.23
CA LEU A 119 -3.17 -20.33 6.54
C LEU A 119 -1.69 -20.71 6.72
N PRO A 120 -1.21 -21.90 6.29
CA PRO A 120 0.20 -22.25 6.38
C PRO A 120 1.12 -21.39 5.50
N LEU A 121 0.55 -20.68 4.52
CA LEU A 121 1.25 -19.77 3.61
C LEU A 121 1.03 -18.30 3.97
N ALA A 122 0.29 -17.99 5.03
CA ALA A 122 -0.15 -16.63 5.35
C ALA A 122 1.00 -15.61 5.40
N ASN A 123 2.16 -15.99 5.93
CA ASN A 123 3.33 -15.12 6.01
C ASN A 123 4.01 -14.86 4.65
N PHE A 124 3.71 -15.68 3.64
CA PHE A 124 4.32 -15.59 2.33
C PHE A 124 3.44 -14.85 1.32
N VAL A 125 2.13 -14.75 1.59
CA VAL A 125 1.18 -14.10 0.67
C VAL A 125 1.29 -12.58 0.80
N VAL A 126 1.68 -11.93 -0.29
CA VAL A 126 1.75 -10.46 -0.39
C VAL A 126 0.72 -9.90 -1.35
N TRP A 127 0.29 -10.67 -2.36
CA TRP A 127 -0.80 -10.31 -3.25
C TRP A 127 -1.85 -11.40 -3.26
N LEU A 128 -3.10 -11.03 -2.94
CA LEU A 128 -4.23 -11.95 -2.86
C LEU A 128 -5.39 -11.43 -3.72
N ASP A 129 -5.75 -12.21 -4.74
CA ASP A 129 -6.90 -11.93 -5.60
C ASP A 129 -8.00 -12.95 -5.37
N LEU A 130 -9.06 -12.51 -4.72
CA LEU A 130 -10.28 -13.27 -4.41
C LEU A 130 -11.49 -12.75 -5.20
N SER A 131 -11.25 -11.96 -6.25
CA SER A 131 -12.34 -11.34 -7.00
C SER A 131 -13.34 -12.36 -7.53
N ARG A 132 -14.64 -12.00 -7.45
CA ARG A 132 -15.76 -12.81 -7.94
C ARG A 132 -15.92 -14.17 -7.24
N THR A 133 -15.29 -14.39 -6.09
CA THR A 133 -15.47 -15.59 -5.28
C THR A 133 -16.74 -15.49 -4.41
N GLN A 134 -17.13 -16.60 -3.82
CA GLN A 134 -18.28 -16.66 -2.91
C GLN A 134 -17.88 -16.45 -1.44
N ILE A 135 -16.70 -15.87 -1.18
CA ILE A 135 -16.27 -15.57 0.18
C ILE A 135 -17.15 -14.49 0.82
N THR A 136 -17.26 -14.60 2.13
CA THR A 136 -18.01 -13.71 3.00
C THR A 136 -17.12 -13.14 4.10
N ASP A 137 -17.71 -12.38 5.00
CA ASP A 137 -17.01 -11.87 6.20
C ASP A 137 -16.39 -13.00 7.05
N ALA A 138 -16.82 -14.25 6.92
CA ALA A 138 -16.24 -15.40 7.61
C ALA A 138 -14.80 -15.74 7.17
N SER A 139 -14.37 -15.27 6.00
CA SER A 139 -12.99 -15.40 5.51
C SER A 139 -12.04 -14.35 6.08
N MET A 140 -12.54 -13.26 6.65
CA MET A 140 -11.71 -12.14 7.09
C MET A 140 -10.65 -12.51 8.13
N PRO A 141 -10.89 -13.40 9.12
CA PRO A 141 -9.85 -13.84 10.06
C PRO A 141 -8.66 -14.52 9.36
N VAL A 142 -8.90 -15.24 8.26
CA VAL A 142 -7.84 -15.89 7.48
C VAL A 142 -7.00 -14.85 6.76
N ILE A 143 -7.66 -13.85 6.13
CA ILE A 143 -6.98 -12.75 5.44
C ILE A 143 -6.21 -11.89 6.44
N ALA A 144 -6.80 -11.60 7.60
CA ALA A 144 -6.15 -10.83 8.67
C ALA A 144 -4.88 -11.50 9.23
N ALA A 145 -4.73 -12.83 9.07
CA ALA A 145 -3.50 -13.53 9.43
C ALA A 145 -2.34 -13.26 8.46
N MET A 146 -2.61 -12.74 7.26
CA MET A 146 -1.62 -12.47 6.20
C MET A 146 -0.97 -11.09 6.42
N GLN A 147 -0.14 -10.97 7.46
CA GLN A 147 0.41 -9.69 7.92
C GLN A 147 1.32 -8.99 6.91
N ASN A 148 1.85 -9.72 5.91
CA ASN A 148 2.71 -9.19 4.85
C ASN A 148 1.91 -8.81 3.58
N LEU A 149 0.57 -8.80 3.66
CA LEU A 149 -0.28 -8.53 2.51
C LEU A 149 -0.17 -7.05 2.09
N GLU A 150 0.23 -6.83 0.86
CA GLU A 150 0.35 -5.51 0.23
C GLU A 150 -0.82 -5.20 -0.71
N GLU A 151 -1.35 -6.22 -1.39
CA GLU A 151 -2.48 -6.07 -2.30
C GLU A 151 -3.58 -7.08 -2.01
N LEU A 152 -4.80 -6.58 -1.89
CA LEU A 152 -5.99 -7.38 -1.65
C LEU A 152 -7.10 -6.99 -2.63
N ASN A 153 -7.57 -7.97 -3.41
CA ASN A 153 -8.70 -7.81 -4.29
C ASN A 153 -9.88 -8.65 -3.79
N LEU A 154 -10.94 -7.98 -3.33
CA LEU A 154 -12.19 -8.54 -2.84
C LEU A 154 -13.38 -8.14 -3.74
N SER A 155 -13.11 -7.66 -4.96
CA SER A 155 -14.18 -7.16 -5.82
C SER A 155 -15.19 -8.27 -6.16
N ALA A 156 -16.46 -7.88 -6.19
CA ALA A 156 -17.61 -8.78 -6.41
C ALA A 156 -17.67 -9.97 -5.42
N CYS A 157 -17.24 -9.75 -4.18
CA CYS A 157 -17.39 -10.68 -3.05
C CYS A 157 -18.49 -10.20 -2.10
N ARG A 158 -18.96 -11.09 -1.22
CA ARG A 158 -20.02 -10.78 -0.25
C ARG A 158 -19.43 -10.23 1.05
N ILE A 159 -18.73 -9.11 0.95
CA ILE A 159 -18.05 -8.47 2.07
C ILE A 159 -18.86 -7.26 2.52
N SER A 160 -19.05 -7.15 3.84
CA SER A 160 -19.70 -6.03 4.51
C SER A 160 -18.71 -5.16 5.31
N ASN A 161 -19.20 -4.07 5.89
CA ASN A 161 -18.41 -3.23 6.80
C ASN A 161 -17.84 -4.02 7.99
N ALA A 162 -18.62 -4.97 8.55
CA ALA A 162 -18.21 -5.79 9.69
C ALA A 162 -17.03 -6.73 9.34
N GLY A 163 -17.00 -7.26 8.11
CA GLY A 163 -15.86 -8.03 7.62
C GLY A 163 -14.60 -7.18 7.53
N LEU A 164 -14.72 -5.98 6.99
CA LEU A 164 -13.57 -5.08 6.83
C LEU A 164 -12.92 -4.67 8.14
N GLU A 165 -13.67 -4.50 9.23
CA GLU A 165 -13.12 -4.14 10.54
C GLU A 165 -12.00 -5.09 10.99
N GLN A 166 -12.07 -6.36 10.60
CA GLN A 166 -11.08 -7.39 10.95
C GLN A 166 -9.74 -7.20 10.22
N LEU A 167 -9.71 -6.42 9.13
CA LEU A 167 -8.50 -6.16 8.34
C LEU A 167 -7.68 -4.97 8.86
N SER A 168 -8.12 -4.29 9.91
CA SER A 168 -7.47 -3.09 10.47
C SER A 168 -6.01 -3.32 10.91
N GLY A 169 -5.61 -4.58 11.15
CA GLY A 169 -4.25 -4.99 11.50
C GLY A 169 -3.29 -5.13 10.32
N LEU A 170 -3.74 -5.03 9.08
CA LEU A 170 -2.91 -5.21 7.88
C LEU A 170 -2.09 -3.95 7.58
N ARG A 171 -0.99 -3.78 8.29
CA ARG A 171 -0.16 -2.57 8.25
C ARG A 171 0.62 -2.38 6.96
N GLN A 172 0.78 -3.44 6.16
CA GLN A 172 1.50 -3.41 4.89
C GLN A 172 0.58 -3.22 3.68
N LEU A 173 -0.75 -3.16 3.89
CA LEU A 173 -1.71 -3.12 2.80
C LEU A 173 -1.68 -1.76 2.09
N LYS A 174 -1.27 -1.77 0.82
CA LYS A 174 -1.12 -0.62 -0.07
C LYS A 174 -2.31 -0.46 -1.02
N ARG A 175 -2.82 -1.57 -1.54
CA ARG A 175 -3.92 -1.58 -2.51
C ARG A 175 -5.06 -2.47 -2.05
N LEU A 176 -6.26 -1.88 -1.99
CA LEU A 176 -7.48 -2.58 -1.59
C LEU A 176 -8.57 -2.36 -2.63
N ASN A 177 -9.05 -3.44 -3.23
CA ASN A 177 -10.17 -3.39 -4.16
C ASN A 177 -11.42 -3.99 -3.52
N LEU A 178 -12.43 -3.14 -3.33
CA LEU A 178 -13.74 -3.46 -2.76
C LEU A 178 -14.89 -3.21 -3.76
N ALA A 179 -14.58 -3.07 -5.04
CA ALA A 179 -15.61 -2.80 -6.05
C ALA A 179 -16.69 -3.88 -6.04
N ASP A 180 -17.95 -3.48 -6.22
CA ASP A 180 -19.11 -4.40 -6.22
C ASP A 180 -19.20 -5.25 -4.93
N THR A 181 -19.02 -4.59 -3.77
CA THR A 181 -19.22 -5.16 -2.43
C THR A 181 -20.26 -4.38 -1.63
N GLN A 182 -20.67 -4.88 -0.46
CA GLN A 182 -21.68 -4.24 0.42
C GLN A 182 -21.05 -3.25 1.41
N VAL A 183 -20.00 -2.55 1.00
CA VAL A 183 -19.26 -1.62 1.84
C VAL A 183 -19.79 -0.21 1.67
N SER A 184 -19.93 0.53 2.77
CA SER A 184 -20.38 1.92 2.81
C SER A 184 -19.45 2.81 3.63
N GLU A 185 -19.79 4.09 3.80
CA GLU A 185 -19.04 5.05 4.63
C GLU A 185 -18.84 4.61 6.08
N VAL A 186 -19.59 3.64 6.58
CA VAL A 186 -19.39 3.05 7.90
C VAL A 186 -17.98 2.46 8.04
N ALA A 187 -17.36 2.02 6.93
CA ALA A 187 -15.98 1.52 6.90
C ALA A 187 -14.91 2.62 6.97
N LEU A 188 -15.28 3.91 6.95
CA LEU A 188 -14.30 5.02 6.98
C LEU A 188 -13.28 4.91 8.13
N PRO A 189 -13.67 4.66 9.39
CA PRO A 189 -12.69 4.55 10.49
C PRO A 189 -11.67 3.43 10.26
N MET A 190 -12.08 2.30 9.67
CA MET A 190 -11.20 1.18 9.37
C MET A 190 -10.21 1.56 8.26
N LEU A 191 -10.67 2.17 7.17
CA LEU A 191 -9.78 2.61 6.08
C LEU A 191 -8.72 3.61 6.58
N LEU A 192 -9.06 4.44 7.57
CA LEU A 192 -8.11 5.37 8.20
C LEU A 192 -7.05 4.68 9.07
N GLN A 193 -7.32 3.45 9.55
CA GLN A 193 -6.34 2.66 10.31
C GLN A 193 -5.30 1.99 9.42
N LEU A 194 -5.61 1.76 8.14
CA LEU A 194 -4.67 1.21 7.15
C LEU A 194 -3.70 2.29 6.69
N GLN A 195 -2.67 2.56 7.50
CA GLN A 195 -1.76 3.71 7.30
C GLN A 195 -0.98 3.63 5.99
N SER A 196 -0.62 2.43 5.54
CA SER A 196 0.12 2.20 4.29
C SER A 196 -0.77 2.19 3.05
N LEU A 197 -2.10 2.35 3.20
CA LEU A 197 -3.02 2.28 2.07
C LEU A 197 -2.83 3.48 1.13
N GLU A 198 -2.47 3.19 -0.11
CA GLU A 198 -2.23 4.15 -1.18
C GLU A 198 -3.40 4.24 -2.16
N THR A 199 -4.10 3.13 -2.38
CA THR A 199 -5.20 3.06 -3.34
C THR A 199 -6.35 2.22 -2.80
N VAL A 200 -7.57 2.75 -2.91
CA VAL A 200 -8.81 2.02 -2.63
C VAL A 200 -9.79 2.16 -3.78
N HIS A 201 -10.36 1.04 -4.22
CA HIS A 201 -11.42 1.00 -5.23
C HIS A 201 -12.75 0.68 -4.56
N LEU A 202 -13.73 1.58 -4.72
CA LEU A 202 -15.06 1.54 -4.11
C LEU A 202 -16.18 1.65 -5.18
N PHE A 203 -15.86 1.32 -6.44
CA PHE A 203 -16.82 1.35 -7.53
C PHE A 203 -17.97 0.35 -7.29
N GLN A 204 -19.22 0.75 -7.57
CA GLN A 204 -20.41 -0.08 -7.35
C GLN A 204 -20.57 -0.59 -5.90
N THR A 205 -20.13 0.18 -4.92
CA THR A 205 -20.41 -0.03 -3.50
C THR A 205 -21.53 0.90 -3.03
N GLU A 206 -21.91 0.81 -1.74
CA GLU A 206 -22.83 1.77 -1.12
C GLU A 206 -22.14 3.08 -0.70
N TRP A 207 -20.93 3.34 -1.16
CA TRP A 207 -20.13 4.53 -0.83
C TRP A 207 -20.58 5.74 -1.66
N SER A 208 -20.93 6.85 -0.99
CA SER A 208 -21.37 8.06 -1.68
C SER A 208 -20.22 8.92 -2.19
N GLN A 209 -20.53 9.83 -3.12
CA GLN A 209 -19.60 10.85 -3.61
C GLN A 209 -19.10 11.76 -2.48
N GLU A 210 -19.99 12.08 -1.52
CA GLU A 210 -19.66 12.91 -0.36
C GLU A 210 -18.69 12.19 0.58
N GLY A 211 -18.91 10.90 0.84
CA GLY A 211 -18.00 10.06 1.62
C GLY A 211 -16.62 9.96 0.98
N ALA A 212 -16.55 9.80 -0.33
CA ALA A 212 -15.29 9.77 -1.06
C ALA A 212 -14.55 11.12 -1.01
N LYS A 213 -15.27 12.25 -1.12
CA LYS A 213 -14.68 13.60 -0.94
C LYS A 213 -14.15 13.78 0.48
N LEU A 214 -14.87 13.29 1.48
CA LEU A 214 -14.43 13.34 2.87
C LEU A 214 -13.14 12.54 3.06
N LEU A 215 -13.09 11.31 2.56
CA LEU A 215 -11.91 10.45 2.65
C LEU A 215 -10.69 11.10 1.97
N ARG A 216 -10.83 11.62 0.75
CA ARG A 216 -9.78 12.36 0.02
C ARG A 216 -9.31 13.62 0.77
N ARG A 217 -10.20 14.29 1.52
CA ARG A 217 -9.85 15.47 2.33
C ARG A 217 -9.06 15.09 3.58
N ILE A 218 -9.39 13.95 4.22
CA ILE A 218 -8.69 13.46 5.43
C ILE A 218 -7.34 12.86 5.04
N ARG A 219 -7.29 12.12 3.91
CA ARG A 219 -6.09 11.46 3.38
C ARG A 219 -5.85 11.89 1.93
N PRO A 220 -5.23 13.05 1.71
CA PRO A 220 -4.99 13.58 0.35
C PRO A 220 -4.08 12.70 -0.52
N GLU A 221 -3.20 11.92 0.12
CA GLU A 221 -2.29 10.99 -0.54
C GLU A 221 -2.99 9.71 -1.04
N LEU A 222 -4.17 9.38 -0.48
CA LEU A 222 -4.91 8.18 -0.83
C LEU A 222 -5.67 8.35 -2.15
N VAL A 223 -5.39 7.49 -3.11
CA VAL A 223 -6.15 7.42 -4.37
C VAL A 223 -7.47 6.68 -4.12
N VAL A 224 -8.59 7.40 -4.21
CA VAL A 224 -9.93 6.84 -3.99
C VAL A 224 -10.69 6.78 -5.31
N ASN A 225 -10.99 5.58 -5.82
CA ASN A 225 -11.71 5.33 -7.06
C ASN A 225 -13.13 4.84 -6.76
N ILE A 226 -14.14 5.64 -7.13
CA ILE A 226 -15.57 5.31 -6.96
C ILE A 226 -16.30 5.15 -8.29
N GLY A 227 -15.58 5.19 -9.42
CA GLY A 227 -16.13 5.18 -10.78
C GLY A 227 -16.76 6.54 -11.11
N ASP A 228 -16.02 7.37 -11.79
CA ASP A 228 -16.48 8.63 -12.40
C ASP A 228 -17.07 8.35 -13.79
#